data_710fda41d031c61371c29e6e31cf51a2
#
_entry.id   710fda41d031c61371c29e6e31cf51a2
#
_cell.length_a   1.000
_cell.length_b   1.000
_cell.length_c   1.000
_cell.angle_alpha   90.00
_cell.angle_beta   90.00
_cell.angle_gamma   90.00
#
_symmetry.space_group_name_H-M   'P 1'
#
loop_
_entity.id
_entity.type
_entity.pdbx_description
1 polymer ?
#
loop_
_entity_poly.entity_id
_entity_poly.type
_entity_poly.pdbx_seq_one_letter_code
_entity_poly.pdbx_strand_id
1 'polypeptide(L)'
;SDIHEFIMGNRGCSFDIVTVNKDTYKDIVQFNMTIDYGGSHSVERVKVFIYDLALLLNVNTKVKHPNFLVHDNIFDVDQDTLLRSLNYLYSLEDTSSFQYILTLNSDKFDDNESNEILDFDIHDFARAIFTKSNRFIRADKYSEI
;
A
#
# COMPACT_ATOMS: atom_id res chain seq x y z
N SER A 1 -6.31 -6.79 13.97
CA SER A 1 -7.00 -7.19 12.75
C SER A 1 -6.02 -7.90 11.85
N ASP A 2 -6.50 -8.84 11.11
CA ASP A 2 -5.74 -9.83 10.36
C ASP A 2 -4.70 -9.21 9.38
N ILE A 3 -5.03 -8.06 8.76
CA ILE A 3 -4.13 -7.34 7.85
C ILE A 3 -2.85 -6.89 8.57
N HIS A 4 -3.01 -6.23 9.71
CA HIS A 4 -1.87 -5.72 10.47
C HIS A 4 -0.98 -6.87 10.98
N GLU A 5 -1.58 -7.92 11.50
CA GLU A 5 -0.86 -9.08 12.04
C GLU A 5 -0.07 -9.81 10.95
N PHE A 6 -0.66 -9.96 9.77
CA PHE A 6 0.02 -10.59 8.64
C PHE A 6 1.25 -9.78 8.17
N ILE A 7 1.11 -8.46 8.06
CA ILE A 7 2.15 -7.58 7.51
C ILE A 7 3.23 -7.28 8.55
N MET A 8 2.81 -6.91 9.76
CA MET A 8 3.70 -6.39 10.81
C MET A 8 4.06 -7.44 11.87
N GLY A 9 3.47 -8.65 11.78
CA GLY A 9 3.67 -9.71 12.77
C GLY A 9 3.15 -9.29 14.14
N ASN A 10 3.93 -9.61 15.18
CA ASN A 10 3.55 -9.38 16.59
C ASN A 10 3.73 -7.94 17.08
N ARG A 11 3.93 -6.94 16.17
CA ARG A 11 4.01 -5.54 16.59
C ARG A 11 2.63 -5.09 17.06
N GLY A 12 2.55 -4.45 18.22
CA GLY A 12 1.31 -3.89 18.73
C GLY A 12 0.77 -2.80 17.81
N CYS A 13 -0.55 -2.75 17.65
CA CYS A 13 -1.22 -1.71 16.89
C CYS A 13 -2.42 -1.20 17.68
N SER A 14 -2.59 0.11 17.75
CA SER A 14 -3.81 0.74 18.23
C SER A 14 -4.40 1.64 17.16
N PHE A 15 -5.72 1.71 17.15
CA PHE A 15 -6.47 2.59 16.26
C PHE A 15 -7.53 3.32 17.08
N ASP A 16 -7.38 4.64 17.18
CA ASP A 16 -8.24 5.51 17.95
C ASP A 16 -8.97 6.51 17.05
N ILE A 17 -10.26 6.68 17.30
CA ILE A 17 -11.06 7.72 16.66
C ILE A 17 -11.38 8.76 17.73
N VAL A 18 -10.85 9.96 17.57
CA VAL A 18 -11.00 11.05 18.53
C VAL A 18 -11.82 12.17 17.92
N THR A 19 -12.86 12.62 18.63
CA THR A 19 -13.60 13.82 18.26
C THR A 19 -12.91 15.04 18.87
N VAL A 20 -12.56 16.01 18.05
CA VAL A 20 -11.93 17.25 18.50
C VAL A 20 -13.00 18.34 18.59
N ASN A 21 -13.36 18.73 19.81
CA ASN A 21 -14.36 19.77 20.05
C ASN A 21 -13.64 21.12 20.33
N LYS A 22 -13.04 21.71 19.29
CA LYS A 22 -12.44 23.04 19.36
C LYS A 22 -12.88 23.84 18.14
N ASP A 23 -13.41 25.05 18.38
CA ASP A 23 -13.91 25.98 17.35
C ASP A 23 -12.87 26.39 16.28
N THR A 24 -11.61 26.04 16.48
CA THR A 24 -10.47 26.40 15.61
C THR A 24 -10.01 25.25 14.69
N TYR A 25 -10.51 24.04 14.85
CA TYR A 25 -10.09 22.90 14.02
C TYR A 25 -11.06 22.67 12.87
N LYS A 26 -10.50 22.49 11.66
CA LYS A 26 -11.28 22.11 10.48
C LYS A 26 -11.77 20.66 10.54
N ASP A 27 -11.06 19.81 11.27
CA ASP A 27 -11.33 18.38 11.34
C ASP A 27 -12.01 18.04 12.68
N ILE A 28 -13.28 17.65 12.59
CA ILE A 28 -14.09 17.28 13.76
C ILE A 28 -13.70 15.88 14.27
N VAL A 29 -13.14 15.05 13.41
CA VAL A 29 -12.74 13.67 13.70
C VAL A 29 -11.29 13.47 13.32
N GLN A 30 -10.50 12.91 14.24
CA GLN A 30 -9.12 12.51 14.00
C GLN A 30 -9.00 11.00 14.10
N PHE A 31 -8.28 10.40 13.15
CA PHE A 31 -7.95 8.99 13.12
C PHE A 31 -6.46 8.84 13.50
N ASN A 32 -6.22 8.17 14.61
CA ASN A 32 -4.86 7.93 15.09
C ASN A 32 -4.56 6.43 15.01
N MET A 33 -3.62 6.05 14.16
CA MET A 33 -3.10 4.69 14.10
C MET A 33 -1.66 4.67 14.63
N THR A 34 -1.42 3.87 15.64
CA THR A 34 -0.09 3.69 16.24
C THR A 34 0.36 2.25 16.04
N ILE A 35 1.59 2.06 15.59
CA ILE A 35 2.25 0.76 15.49
C ILE A 35 3.49 0.81 16.35
N ASP A 36 3.71 -0.19 17.19
CA ASP A 36 4.88 -0.26 18.08
C ASP A 36 6.18 -0.26 17.26
N TYR A 37 7.18 0.45 17.78
CA TYR A 37 8.46 0.71 17.10
C TYR A 37 8.31 1.52 15.80
N GLY A 38 7.19 2.21 15.63
CA GLY A 38 6.88 3.05 14.48
C GLY A 38 7.39 4.46 14.69
N GLY A 39 8.55 4.78 14.17
CA GLY A 39 9.09 6.15 14.14
C GLY A 39 9.74 6.46 12.79
N SER A 40 9.74 5.52 11.87
CA SER A 40 10.32 5.70 10.53
C SER A 40 9.25 6.08 9.50
N HIS A 41 9.67 6.77 8.44
CA HIS A 41 8.80 7.08 7.30
C HIS A 41 8.18 5.84 6.65
N SER A 42 8.86 4.70 6.70
CA SER A 42 8.36 3.43 6.20
C SER A 42 7.10 2.97 6.93
N VAL A 43 7.07 3.11 8.26
CA VAL A 43 5.90 2.72 9.06
C VAL A 43 4.68 3.59 8.75
N GLU A 44 4.85 4.89 8.49
CA GLU A 44 3.73 5.75 8.11
C GLU A 44 3.10 5.32 6.78
N ARG A 45 3.90 4.88 5.80
CA ARG A 45 3.39 4.33 4.53
C ARG A 45 2.63 3.02 4.74
N VAL A 46 3.14 2.14 5.60
CA VAL A 46 2.44 0.90 5.95
C VAL A 46 1.10 1.17 6.62
N LYS A 47 1.00 2.18 7.48
CA LYS A 47 -0.28 2.60 8.08
C LYS A 47 -1.30 3.00 7.01
N VAL A 48 -0.89 3.79 6.02
CA VAL A 48 -1.76 4.18 4.91
C VAL A 48 -2.22 2.94 4.14
N PHE A 49 -1.30 2.06 3.79
CA PHE A 49 -1.62 0.81 3.09
C PHE A 49 -2.64 -0.05 3.86
N ILE A 50 -2.38 -0.29 5.16
CA ILE A 50 -3.28 -1.09 6.00
C ILE A 50 -4.67 -0.43 6.11
N TYR A 51 -4.71 0.89 6.30
CA TYR A 51 -5.96 1.64 6.43
C TYR A 51 -6.79 1.58 5.15
N ASP A 52 -6.19 1.89 4.00
CA ASP A 52 -6.88 1.91 2.72
C ASP A 52 -7.38 0.52 2.32
N LEU A 53 -6.56 -0.51 2.57
CA LEU A 53 -6.95 -1.89 2.32
C LEU A 53 -8.06 -2.35 3.27
N ALA A 54 -8.02 -1.94 4.55
CA ALA A 54 -9.10 -2.23 5.49
C ALA A 54 -10.43 -1.60 5.07
N LEU A 55 -10.41 -0.37 4.55
CA LEU A 55 -11.59 0.27 3.98
C LEU A 55 -12.11 -0.46 2.73
N LEU A 56 -11.21 -0.86 1.84
CA LEU A 56 -11.56 -1.60 0.63
C LEU A 56 -12.23 -2.94 0.93
N LEU A 57 -11.71 -3.68 1.92
CA LEU A 57 -12.16 -5.02 2.28
C LEU A 57 -13.37 -5.02 3.23
N ASN A 58 -13.65 -3.90 3.91
CA ASN A 58 -14.72 -3.83 4.89
C ASN A 58 -16.09 -3.91 4.20
N VAL A 59 -16.91 -4.86 4.63
CA VAL A 59 -18.24 -5.08 4.06
C VAL A 59 -19.20 -3.88 4.23
N ASN A 60 -19.02 -3.08 5.29
CA ASN A 60 -19.85 -1.90 5.53
C ASN A 60 -19.47 -0.70 4.63
N THR A 61 -18.25 -0.64 4.13
CA THR A 61 -17.77 0.39 3.21
C THR A 61 -17.88 -0.04 1.76
N LYS A 62 -17.85 -1.33 1.48
CA LYS A 62 -17.86 -1.95 0.16
C LYS A 62 -18.94 -1.42 -0.78
N VAL A 63 -20.13 -1.12 -0.26
CA VAL A 63 -21.26 -0.60 -1.05
C VAL A 63 -20.99 0.78 -1.64
N LYS A 64 -20.10 1.56 -1.05
CA LYS A 64 -19.76 2.94 -1.46
C LYS A 64 -18.35 3.06 -2.01
N HIS A 65 -17.53 2.02 -1.90
CA HIS A 65 -16.17 2.01 -2.41
C HIS A 65 -16.17 1.65 -3.90
N PRO A 66 -15.36 2.32 -4.74
CA PRO A 66 -15.30 2.03 -6.18
C PRO A 66 -14.75 0.65 -6.53
N ASN A 67 -14.35 -0.16 -5.53
CA ASN A 67 -13.72 -1.48 -5.66
C ASN A 67 -12.41 -1.45 -6.45
N PHE A 68 -11.71 -0.33 -6.44
CA PHE A 68 -10.34 -0.29 -6.92
C PHE A 68 -9.51 0.63 -6.04
N LEU A 69 -8.21 0.34 -5.93
CA LEU A 69 -7.26 1.09 -5.13
C LEU A 69 -5.97 1.29 -5.95
N VAL A 70 -5.41 2.49 -5.90
CA VAL A 70 -4.16 2.82 -6.59
C VAL A 70 -3.18 3.37 -5.57
N HIS A 71 -2.00 2.75 -5.49
CA HIS A 71 -0.90 3.24 -4.69
C HIS A 71 0.33 3.48 -5.55
N ASP A 72 0.81 4.71 -5.53
CA ASP A 72 2.06 5.09 -6.16
C ASP A 72 3.16 5.16 -5.11
N ASN A 73 4.21 4.35 -5.31
CA ASN A 73 5.41 4.31 -4.45
C ASN A 73 5.14 4.14 -2.93
N ILE A 74 4.04 3.47 -2.56
CA ILE A 74 3.70 3.24 -1.15
C ILE A 74 4.68 2.28 -0.47
N PHE A 75 5.30 1.39 -1.24
CA PHE A 75 6.22 0.37 -0.76
C PHE A 75 7.70 0.79 -0.74
N ASP A 76 7.96 2.09 -0.54
CA ASP A 76 9.29 2.54 -0.11
C ASP A 76 9.47 2.25 1.39
N VAL A 77 9.45 0.97 1.71
CA VAL A 77 9.52 0.36 3.04
C VAL A 77 10.67 -0.65 3.05
N ASP A 78 10.94 -1.26 4.23
CA ASP A 78 11.89 -2.36 4.30
C ASP A 78 11.41 -3.58 3.51
N GLN A 79 12.37 -4.41 3.10
CA GLN A 79 12.13 -5.54 2.18
C GLN A 79 11.14 -6.57 2.75
N ASP A 80 11.28 -6.93 4.02
CA ASP A 80 10.39 -7.91 4.67
C ASP A 80 8.93 -7.42 4.68
N THR A 81 8.72 -6.16 5.02
CA THR A 81 7.38 -5.53 5.01
C THR A 81 6.79 -5.47 3.59
N LEU A 82 7.63 -5.16 2.59
CA LEU A 82 7.20 -5.17 1.18
C LEU A 82 6.71 -6.57 0.76
N LEU A 83 7.54 -7.59 0.98
CA LEU A 83 7.23 -8.96 0.55
C LEU A 83 5.98 -9.51 1.25
N ARG A 84 5.84 -9.28 2.56
CA ARG A 84 4.63 -9.65 3.30
C ARG A 84 3.39 -8.93 2.78
N SER A 85 3.50 -7.65 2.46
CA SER A 85 2.38 -6.88 1.91
C SER A 85 1.93 -7.41 0.55
N LEU A 86 2.88 -7.80 -0.31
CA LEU A 86 2.59 -8.38 -1.62
C LEU A 86 1.97 -9.77 -1.50
N ASN A 87 2.50 -10.64 -0.64
CA ASN A 87 1.92 -11.96 -0.38
C ASN A 87 0.50 -11.84 0.20
N TYR A 88 0.26 -10.85 1.08
CA TYR A 88 -1.08 -10.60 1.57
C TYR A 88 -2.06 -10.20 0.44
N LEU A 89 -1.64 -9.30 -0.44
CA LEU A 89 -2.46 -8.92 -1.62
C LEU A 89 -2.74 -10.12 -2.52
N TYR A 90 -1.74 -10.95 -2.77
CA TYR A 90 -1.88 -12.16 -3.56
C TYR A 90 -2.87 -13.15 -2.94
N SER A 91 -2.83 -13.33 -1.62
CA SER A 91 -3.77 -14.20 -0.90
C SER A 91 -5.26 -13.78 -1.04
N LEU A 92 -5.51 -12.54 -1.47
CA LEU A 92 -6.86 -12.00 -1.67
C LEU A 92 -7.40 -12.20 -3.10
N GLU A 93 -6.56 -12.65 -4.05
CA GLU A 93 -6.91 -12.73 -5.47
C GLU A 93 -8.20 -13.52 -5.71
N ASP A 94 -8.31 -14.72 -5.14
CA ASP A 94 -9.46 -15.61 -5.35
C ASP A 94 -10.70 -15.24 -4.50
N THR A 95 -10.54 -14.40 -3.49
CA THR A 95 -11.59 -14.16 -2.48
C THR A 95 -12.27 -12.82 -2.62
N SER A 96 -11.69 -11.91 -3.42
CA SER A 96 -12.08 -10.50 -3.44
C SER A 96 -12.29 -9.97 -4.85
N SER A 97 -13.39 -9.25 -5.06
CA SER A 97 -13.71 -8.61 -6.33
C SER A 97 -13.31 -7.13 -6.34
N PHE A 98 -12.01 -6.85 -6.29
CA PHE A 98 -11.48 -5.49 -6.44
C PHE A 98 -10.27 -5.47 -7.38
N GLN A 99 -9.92 -4.30 -7.86
CA GLN A 99 -8.70 -4.07 -8.61
C GLN A 99 -7.71 -3.30 -7.74
N TYR A 100 -6.49 -3.81 -7.64
CA TYR A 100 -5.39 -3.11 -6.99
C TYR A 100 -4.31 -2.78 -8.01
N ILE A 101 -3.92 -1.52 -8.09
CA ILE A 101 -2.88 -1.01 -8.99
C ILE A 101 -1.79 -0.41 -8.13
N LEU A 102 -0.56 -0.81 -8.36
CA LEU A 102 0.58 -0.28 -7.63
C LEU A 102 1.78 -0.03 -8.55
N THR A 103 2.62 0.91 -8.17
CA THR A 103 3.93 1.13 -8.79
C THR A 103 5.02 0.66 -7.85
N LEU A 104 6.01 -0.01 -8.40
CA LEU A 104 7.17 -0.55 -7.68
C LEU A 104 8.47 -0.21 -8.42
N ASN A 105 9.55 -0.05 -7.67
CA ASN A 105 10.88 0.00 -8.23
C ASN A 105 11.38 -1.42 -8.50
N SER A 106 11.86 -1.69 -9.71
CA SER A 106 12.35 -3.01 -10.13
C SER A 106 13.58 -3.47 -9.34
N ASP A 107 14.41 -2.53 -8.89
CA ASP A 107 15.60 -2.81 -8.09
C ASP A 107 15.33 -3.55 -6.76
N LYS A 108 14.09 -3.49 -6.29
CA LYS A 108 13.65 -4.23 -5.09
C LYS A 108 13.43 -5.72 -5.33
N PHE A 109 13.46 -6.18 -6.58
CA PHE A 109 13.20 -7.56 -7.00
C PHE A 109 14.34 -8.17 -7.80
N ASP A 110 15.48 -7.47 -7.90
CA ASP A 110 16.64 -7.94 -8.69
C ASP A 110 17.45 -9.04 -7.95
N ASP A 111 17.16 -9.31 -6.68
CA ASP A 111 17.81 -10.36 -5.92
C ASP A 111 17.00 -11.68 -5.92
N ASN A 112 17.73 -12.80 -5.89
CA ASN A 112 17.11 -14.12 -5.85
C ASN A 112 16.36 -14.40 -4.53
N GLU A 113 16.75 -13.75 -3.43
CA GLU A 113 16.12 -13.94 -2.11
C GLU A 113 14.69 -13.42 -2.11
N SER A 114 14.43 -12.30 -2.76
CA SER A 114 13.07 -11.75 -2.87
C SER A 114 12.12 -12.67 -3.63
N ASN A 115 12.60 -13.33 -4.68
CA ASN A 115 11.81 -14.26 -5.49
C ASN A 115 11.52 -15.58 -4.76
N GLU A 116 12.36 -15.98 -3.79
CA GLU A 116 12.12 -17.19 -2.97
C GLU A 116 11.06 -16.96 -1.89
N ILE A 117 10.82 -15.71 -1.48
CA ILE A 117 9.89 -15.36 -0.40
C ILE A 117 8.49 -15.01 -0.94
N LEU A 118 8.39 -14.58 -2.20
CA LEU A 118 7.10 -14.31 -2.83
C LEU A 118 6.36 -15.60 -3.16
N ASP A 119 5.08 -15.65 -2.85
CA ASP A 119 4.18 -16.77 -3.16
C ASP A 119 3.78 -16.82 -4.65
N PHE A 120 4.26 -15.87 -5.46
CA PHE A 120 3.92 -15.70 -6.88
C PHE A 120 5.07 -15.03 -7.64
N ASP A 121 5.07 -15.17 -8.98
CA ASP A 121 5.99 -14.40 -9.83
C ASP A 121 5.43 -12.99 -10.07
N ILE A 122 6.15 -11.98 -9.59
CA ILE A 122 5.72 -10.56 -9.71
C ILE A 122 5.62 -10.11 -11.19
N HIS A 123 6.39 -10.74 -12.08
CA HIS A 123 6.38 -10.43 -13.51
C HIS A 123 5.07 -10.82 -14.20
N ASP A 124 4.35 -11.82 -13.69
CA ASP A 124 3.05 -12.22 -14.21
C ASP A 124 1.98 -11.14 -14.01
N PHE A 125 2.17 -10.29 -12.98
CA PHE A 125 1.28 -9.19 -12.65
C PHE A 125 1.71 -7.85 -13.27
N ALA A 126 2.94 -7.75 -13.82
CA ALA A 126 3.41 -6.53 -14.44
C ALA A 126 2.60 -6.19 -15.70
N ARG A 127 1.95 -5.03 -15.73
CA ARG A 127 1.15 -4.53 -16.86
C ARG A 127 1.89 -3.51 -17.70
N ALA A 128 2.86 -2.81 -17.10
CA ALA A 128 3.71 -1.86 -17.79
C ALA A 128 5.06 -1.74 -17.08
N ILE A 129 6.13 -1.63 -17.85
CA ILE A 129 7.48 -1.42 -17.34
C ILE A 129 7.99 -0.11 -17.95
N PHE A 130 8.36 0.83 -17.08
CA PHE A 130 8.88 2.13 -17.46
C PHE A 130 10.38 2.21 -17.19
N THR A 131 11.14 2.70 -18.17
CA THR A 131 12.59 2.89 -18.09
C THR A 131 12.94 4.30 -18.50
N LYS A 132 14.22 4.67 -18.40
CA LYS A 132 14.71 5.97 -18.91
C LYS A 132 14.44 6.16 -20.39
N SER A 133 14.44 5.08 -21.17
CA SER A 133 14.17 5.07 -22.62
C SER A 133 12.69 4.83 -22.97
N ASN A 134 11.92 4.26 -22.05
CA ASN A 134 10.50 3.97 -22.24
C ASN A 134 9.68 4.63 -21.13
N ARG A 135 9.39 5.92 -21.29
CA ARG A 135 8.65 6.73 -20.31
C ARG A 135 7.17 6.78 -20.66
N PHE A 136 6.33 6.81 -19.64
CA PHE A 136 4.89 7.05 -19.80
C PHE A 136 4.60 8.44 -20.39
N ILE A 137 5.27 9.47 -19.87
CA ILE A 137 5.20 10.83 -20.39
C ILE A 137 6.48 11.12 -21.16
N ARG A 138 6.37 11.39 -22.47
CA ARG A 138 7.50 11.83 -23.31
C ARG A 138 7.67 13.34 -23.13
N ALA A 139 8.80 13.74 -22.54
CA ALA A 139 9.15 15.14 -22.32
C ALA A 139 9.43 15.92 -23.64
N ASP A 140 9.66 15.19 -24.72
CA ASP A 140 10.16 15.74 -26.00
C ASP A 140 9.14 16.63 -26.75
N LYS A 141 7.88 16.71 -26.30
CA LYS A 141 6.85 17.56 -26.91
C LYS A 141 6.72 18.96 -26.31
N TYR A 142 7.47 19.30 -25.27
CA TYR A 142 7.34 20.59 -24.57
C TYR A 142 8.55 21.50 -24.73
N SER A 143 9.52 21.16 -25.58
CA SER A 143 10.72 21.98 -25.82
C SER A 143 10.56 23.00 -26.96
N GLU A 144 9.37 23.14 -27.54
CA GLU A 144 9.08 24.11 -28.60
C GLU A 144 7.81 24.92 -28.28
N ILE A 145 7.84 25.70 -27.19
CA ILE A 145 6.95 26.85 -26.99
C ILE A 145 7.79 28.00 -26.46
#